data_f958c398e39b29c137b4bcb3f7d1711a
#
_entry.id   f958c398e39b29c137b4bcb3f7d1711a
#
_cell.length_a   1.000
_cell.length_b   1.000
_cell.length_c   1.000
_cell.angle_alpha   90.00
_cell.angle_beta   90.00
_cell.angle_gamma   90.00
#
_symmetry.space_group_name_H-M   'P 1'
#
loop_
_entity.id
_entity.type
_entity.pdbx_description
1 polymer ?
#
loop_
_entity_poly.entity_id
_entity_poly.type
_entity_poly.pdbx_seq_one_letter_code
_entity_poly.pdbx_strand_id
1 'polypeptide(L)'
;DPNGLYYQDGVYHFFAQLNPYGFGVANTHWLHAVSRDLIHWEERPYALIPDASGRMYSGGGVVDWENTSGLGQNGVPPVFLFYTAAGSKTRWSRGRYFEMAAAYSLDGGNTFEKYPENPVVPHISFMNRDPKVVWEPQGENWVMFIFLDNCRYMLLYSKDLLHWEGGQVISLHTAAECPRSEE
;
A
#
# COMPACT_ATOMS: atom_id res chain seq x y z
N ASP A 1 0.03 -1.10 -12.86
CA ASP A 1 0.51 0.14 -12.22
C ASP A 1 1.77 -0.15 -11.43
N PRO A 2 2.78 0.74 -11.43
CA PRO A 2 3.88 0.70 -10.48
C PRO A 2 3.38 1.07 -9.08
N ASN A 3 3.89 0.38 -8.07
CA ASN A 3 3.47 0.54 -6.68
C ASN A 3 4.68 0.51 -5.75
N GLY A 4 4.53 1.02 -4.55
CA GLY A 4 5.38 0.73 -3.41
C GLY A 4 6.88 1.02 -3.55
N LEU A 5 7.31 1.87 -4.50
CA LEU A 5 8.72 2.18 -4.67
C LEU A 5 9.29 2.82 -3.40
N TYR A 6 10.36 2.22 -2.87
CA TYR A 6 11.14 2.79 -1.76
C TYR A 6 12.62 2.40 -1.88
N TYR A 7 13.45 3.10 -1.10
CA TYR A 7 14.89 2.84 -1.01
C TYR A 7 15.27 2.57 0.44
N GLN A 8 16.02 1.49 0.68
CA GLN A 8 16.51 1.12 1.99
C GLN A 8 17.89 0.44 1.86
N ASP A 9 18.85 0.83 2.67
CA ASP A 9 20.16 0.18 2.82
C ASP A 9 20.90 -0.09 1.49
N GLY A 10 20.85 0.86 0.56
CA GLY A 10 21.51 0.72 -0.75
C GLY A 10 20.73 -0.09 -1.78
N VAL A 11 19.47 -0.43 -1.50
CA VAL A 11 18.60 -1.22 -2.39
C VAL A 11 17.33 -0.45 -2.71
N TYR A 12 17.01 -0.35 -3.99
CA TYR A 12 15.73 0.12 -4.49
C TYR A 12 14.77 -1.06 -4.58
N HIS A 13 13.59 -0.91 -4.03
CA HIS A 13 12.50 -1.89 -4.12
C HIS A 13 11.41 -1.34 -5.02
N PHE A 14 10.99 -2.14 -5.97
CA PHE A 14 9.95 -1.82 -6.94
C PHE A 14 8.88 -2.89 -6.91
N PHE A 15 7.63 -2.45 -6.94
CA PHE A 15 6.49 -3.34 -7.02
C PHE A 15 5.60 -2.91 -8.19
N ALA A 16 4.89 -3.87 -8.78
CA ALA A 16 3.90 -3.58 -9.81
C ALA A 16 2.78 -4.62 -9.78
N GLN A 17 1.62 -4.19 -10.23
CA GLN A 17 0.50 -5.11 -10.44
C GLN A 17 0.81 -6.09 -11.56
N LEU A 18 0.59 -7.36 -11.29
CA LEU A 18 0.80 -8.45 -12.23
C LEU A 18 -0.33 -9.47 -12.13
N ASN A 19 -0.80 -9.97 -13.25
CA ASN A 19 -1.55 -11.23 -13.31
C ASN A 19 -0.61 -12.33 -13.79
N PRO A 20 -0.16 -13.25 -12.93
CA PRO A 20 0.81 -14.28 -13.31
C PRO A 20 0.23 -15.36 -14.24
N TYR A 21 -1.08 -15.34 -14.48
CA TYR A 21 -1.77 -16.37 -15.27
C TYR A 21 -2.26 -15.87 -16.64
N GLY A 22 -1.92 -14.65 -17.06
CA GLY A 22 -2.31 -14.12 -18.37
C GLY A 22 -2.35 -12.61 -18.47
N PHE A 23 -2.75 -12.12 -19.65
CA PHE A 23 -2.77 -10.69 -20.00
C PHE A 23 -4.07 -9.99 -19.59
N GLY A 24 -4.64 -10.21 -18.49
CA GLY A 24 -5.87 -9.54 -18.06
C GLY A 24 -5.76 -9.03 -16.63
N VAL A 25 -6.63 -8.10 -16.28
CA VAL A 25 -6.77 -7.58 -14.90
C VAL A 25 -7.45 -8.60 -13.97
N ALA A 26 -7.04 -9.86 -14.01
CA ALA A 26 -7.51 -10.92 -13.13
C ALA A 26 -6.38 -11.36 -12.19
N ASN A 27 -6.74 -11.86 -11.00
CA ASN A 27 -5.77 -12.38 -10.01
C ASN A 27 -4.57 -11.44 -9.75
N THR A 28 -4.85 -10.16 -9.60
CA THR A 28 -3.81 -9.14 -9.47
C THR A 28 -2.98 -9.35 -8.21
N HIS A 29 -1.71 -9.68 -8.41
CA HIS A 29 -0.66 -9.77 -7.39
C HIS A 29 0.18 -8.50 -7.41
N TRP A 30 1.06 -8.32 -6.45
CA TRP A 30 2.20 -7.42 -6.58
C TRP A 30 3.47 -8.22 -6.83
N LEU A 31 4.04 -8.06 -8.01
CA LEU A 31 5.41 -8.49 -8.26
C LEU A 31 6.35 -7.65 -7.41
N HIS A 32 7.52 -8.19 -7.12
CA HIS A 32 8.58 -7.50 -6.40
C HIS A 32 9.88 -7.65 -7.18
N ALA A 33 10.59 -6.55 -7.37
CA ALA A 33 11.94 -6.54 -7.94
C ALA A 33 12.83 -5.57 -7.16
N VAL A 34 14.12 -5.85 -7.13
CA VAL A 34 15.11 -5.04 -6.42
C VAL A 34 16.25 -4.63 -7.35
N SER A 35 16.85 -3.48 -7.06
CA SER A 35 18.00 -2.96 -7.80
C SER A 35 18.93 -2.17 -6.88
N ARG A 36 20.23 -2.12 -7.22
CA ARG A 36 21.20 -1.26 -6.56
C ARG A 36 21.55 -0.02 -7.38
N ASP A 37 21.16 0.02 -8.65
CA ASP A 37 21.56 1.06 -9.61
C ASP A 37 20.41 1.58 -10.48
N LEU A 38 19.17 1.11 -10.26
CA LEU A 38 17.95 1.42 -11.04
C LEU A 38 18.01 0.95 -12.51
N ILE A 39 19.06 0.26 -12.90
CA ILE A 39 19.26 -0.24 -14.28
C ILE A 39 19.13 -1.76 -14.31
N HIS A 40 19.78 -2.45 -13.38
CA HIS A 40 19.77 -3.89 -13.28
C HIS A 40 18.81 -4.31 -12.16
N TRP A 41 17.76 -5.06 -12.55
CA TRP A 41 16.69 -5.48 -11.64
C TRP A 41 16.71 -7.00 -11.45
N GLU A 42 16.52 -7.44 -10.23
CA GLU A 42 16.40 -8.84 -9.83
C GLU A 42 14.99 -9.09 -9.29
N GLU A 43 14.27 -10.05 -9.88
CA GLU A 43 12.95 -10.45 -9.39
C GLU A 43 13.05 -11.17 -8.04
N ARG A 44 12.10 -10.89 -7.19
CA ARG A 44 11.86 -11.53 -5.89
C ARG A 44 10.51 -12.28 -5.90
N PRO A 45 10.24 -13.13 -4.91
CA PRO A 45 8.90 -13.68 -4.73
C PRO A 45 7.83 -12.58 -4.68
N TYR A 46 6.61 -12.87 -5.10
CA TYR A 46 5.53 -11.90 -5.05
C TYR A 46 5.34 -11.36 -3.64
N ALA A 47 5.28 -10.04 -3.51
CA ALA A 47 5.07 -9.39 -2.21
C ALA A 47 3.63 -9.57 -1.72
N LEU A 48 2.65 -9.48 -2.63
CA LEU A 48 1.23 -9.62 -2.29
C LEU A 48 0.53 -10.59 -3.24
N ILE A 49 -0.24 -11.48 -2.65
CA ILE A 49 -1.03 -12.50 -3.35
C ILE A 49 -2.51 -12.31 -3.00
N PRO A 50 -3.45 -12.40 -3.97
CA PRO A 50 -4.89 -12.34 -3.72
C PRO A 50 -5.36 -13.38 -2.70
N ASP A 51 -6.32 -12.98 -1.88
CA ASP A 51 -6.94 -13.84 -0.87
C ASP A 51 -8.45 -13.56 -0.73
N ALA A 52 -9.04 -13.94 0.40
CA ALA A 52 -10.44 -13.71 0.70
C ALA A 52 -10.83 -12.22 0.80
N SER A 53 -9.89 -11.29 0.98
CA SER A 53 -10.15 -9.86 0.97
C SER A 53 -10.34 -9.30 -0.44
N GLY A 54 -9.73 -9.92 -1.44
CA GLY A 54 -9.87 -9.51 -2.84
C GLY A 54 -8.58 -9.59 -3.64
N ARG A 55 -8.52 -8.79 -4.71
CA ARG A 55 -7.32 -8.59 -5.52
C ARG A 55 -6.45 -7.51 -4.91
N MET A 56 -5.17 -7.55 -5.21
CA MET A 56 -4.19 -6.57 -4.73
C MET A 56 -4.10 -5.41 -5.72
N TYR A 57 -4.90 -4.36 -5.49
CA TYR A 57 -4.88 -3.16 -6.32
C TYR A 57 -3.81 -2.18 -5.84
N SER A 58 -3.74 -1.02 -6.49
CA SER A 58 -2.69 -0.03 -6.29
C SER A 58 -2.54 0.44 -4.84
N GLY A 59 -1.35 0.94 -4.55
CA GLY A 59 -0.98 1.50 -3.27
C GLY A 59 0.47 1.97 -3.20
N GLY A 60 1.02 2.06 -2.02
CA GLY A 60 2.36 2.61 -1.77
C GLY A 60 3.16 1.82 -0.74
N GLY A 61 4.44 2.16 -0.62
CA GLY A 61 5.35 1.60 0.38
C GLY A 61 6.02 2.70 1.20
N VAL A 62 6.31 2.42 2.47
CA VAL A 62 7.07 3.29 3.36
C VAL A 62 7.98 2.47 4.26
N VAL A 63 9.09 3.07 4.67
CA VAL A 63 9.98 2.51 5.72
C VAL A 63 9.68 3.24 7.02
N ASP A 64 9.38 2.51 8.06
CA ASP A 64 9.13 3.02 9.41
C ASP A 64 10.46 3.16 10.18
N TRP A 65 11.24 4.18 9.80
CA TRP A 65 12.60 4.39 10.32
C TRP A 65 12.65 4.51 11.85
N GLU A 66 11.65 5.15 12.43
CA GLU A 66 11.59 5.41 13.86
C GLU A 66 10.85 4.30 14.64
N ASN A 67 10.46 3.22 13.94
CA ASN A 67 9.68 2.12 14.51
C ASN A 67 8.42 2.61 15.25
N THR A 68 7.71 3.52 14.64
CA THR A 68 6.47 4.09 15.19
C THR A 68 5.37 3.04 15.37
N SER A 69 5.38 2.01 14.50
CA SER A 69 4.47 0.87 14.59
C SER A 69 4.76 -0.08 15.76
N GLY A 70 5.98 0.00 16.31
CA GLY A 70 6.42 -0.93 17.35
C GLY A 70 6.69 -2.36 16.86
N LEU A 71 6.60 -2.63 15.54
CA LEU A 71 6.81 -3.97 14.99
C LEU A 71 8.29 -4.30 14.73
N GLY A 72 9.17 -3.28 14.69
CA GLY A 72 10.58 -3.45 14.40
C GLY A 72 11.30 -4.37 15.38
N GLN A 73 12.14 -5.22 14.84
CA GLN A 73 12.90 -6.21 15.62
C GLN A 73 14.38 -6.12 15.29
N ASN A 74 15.22 -6.35 16.30
CA ASN A 74 16.70 -6.42 16.14
C ASN A 74 17.33 -5.20 15.44
N GLY A 75 16.71 -4.02 15.57
CA GLY A 75 17.20 -2.79 14.93
C GLY A 75 16.89 -2.68 13.44
N VAL A 76 16.10 -3.59 12.89
CA VAL A 76 15.61 -3.50 11.50
C VAL A 76 14.31 -2.71 11.48
N PRO A 77 14.25 -1.56 10.78
CA PRO A 77 13.01 -0.81 10.66
C PRO A 77 11.99 -1.59 9.82
N PRO A 78 10.71 -1.63 10.25
CA PRO A 78 9.67 -2.25 9.46
C PRO A 78 9.47 -1.54 8.12
N VAL A 79 9.17 -2.31 7.09
CA VAL A 79 8.70 -1.77 5.80
C VAL A 79 7.22 -2.10 5.68
N PHE A 80 6.42 -1.11 5.36
CA PHE A 80 4.99 -1.29 5.11
C PHE A 80 4.64 -1.13 3.64
N LEU A 81 3.78 -2.01 3.15
CA LEU A 81 3.07 -1.86 1.89
C LEU A 81 1.59 -1.64 2.20
N PHE A 82 1.07 -0.48 1.82
CA PHE A 82 -0.36 -0.19 1.87
C PHE A 82 -0.96 -0.43 0.51
N TYR A 83 -2.06 -1.15 0.46
CA TYR A 83 -2.69 -1.55 -0.80
C TYR A 83 -4.20 -1.55 -0.70
N THR A 84 -4.85 -1.50 -1.85
CA THR A 84 -6.29 -1.69 -1.92
C THR A 84 -6.62 -3.17 -2.01
N ALA A 85 -7.29 -3.70 -1.00
CA ALA A 85 -7.93 -5.00 -1.05
C ALA A 85 -9.24 -4.85 -1.85
N ALA A 86 -9.21 -5.22 -3.14
CA ALA A 86 -10.34 -5.01 -4.05
C ALA A 86 -11.37 -6.14 -3.92
N GLY A 87 -12.27 -5.99 -2.95
CA GLY A 87 -13.37 -6.92 -2.69
C GLY A 87 -14.32 -7.07 -3.88
N SER A 88 -15.08 -8.16 -3.91
CA SER A 88 -16.03 -8.52 -4.99
C SER A 88 -15.41 -8.66 -6.40
N LYS A 89 -14.08 -8.67 -6.50
CA LYS A 89 -13.37 -8.89 -7.78
C LYS A 89 -12.95 -10.35 -7.98
N THR A 90 -13.20 -11.20 -7.00
CA THR A 90 -12.99 -12.66 -7.07
C THR A 90 -14.24 -13.37 -6.56
N ARG A 91 -14.37 -14.69 -6.86
CA ARG A 91 -15.51 -15.45 -6.35
C ARG A 91 -15.49 -15.61 -4.81
N TRP A 92 -14.30 -15.65 -4.22
CA TRP A 92 -14.12 -15.82 -2.77
C TRP A 92 -14.15 -14.50 -1.98
N SER A 93 -14.08 -13.35 -2.67
CA SER A 93 -14.28 -12.02 -2.06
C SER A 93 -15.68 -11.44 -2.35
N ARG A 94 -16.61 -12.26 -2.84
CA ARG A 94 -17.97 -11.80 -3.17
C ARG A 94 -18.66 -11.16 -1.96
N GLY A 95 -19.23 -9.97 -2.17
CA GLY A 95 -19.92 -9.21 -1.13
C GLY A 95 -19.02 -8.35 -0.25
N ARG A 96 -17.69 -8.43 -0.41
CA ARG A 96 -16.77 -7.50 0.23
C ARG A 96 -16.65 -6.20 -0.55
N TYR A 97 -16.32 -5.14 0.15
CA TYR A 97 -16.05 -3.82 -0.43
C TYR A 97 -14.55 -3.63 -0.67
N PHE A 98 -14.19 -2.47 -1.23
CA PHE A 98 -12.81 -2.03 -1.32
C PHE A 98 -12.39 -1.45 0.03
N GLU A 99 -11.26 -1.92 0.54
CA GLU A 99 -10.71 -1.57 1.84
C GLU A 99 -9.21 -1.31 1.71
N MET A 100 -8.66 -0.46 2.58
CA MET A 100 -7.20 -0.28 2.61
C MET A 100 -6.61 -1.27 3.59
N ALA A 101 -5.64 -2.01 3.12
CA ALA A 101 -4.95 -3.04 3.89
C ALA A 101 -3.45 -2.79 3.91
N ALA A 102 -2.79 -3.37 4.90
CA ALA A 102 -1.35 -3.30 5.07
C ALA A 102 -0.71 -4.68 5.00
N ALA A 103 0.51 -4.72 4.51
CA ALA A 103 1.45 -5.80 4.71
C ALA A 103 2.77 -5.20 5.21
N TYR A 104 3.54 -5.97 5.95
CA TYR A 104 4.80 -5.50 6.52
C TYR A 104 5.92 -6.51 6.32
N SER A 105 7.15 -6.01 6.35
CA SER A 105 8.38 -6.78 6.33
C SER A 105 9.22 -6.42 7.54
N LEU A 106 9.83 -7.41 8.17
CA LEU A 106 10.79 -7.26 9.27
C LEU A 106 12.20 -7.74 8.90
N ASP A 107 12.42 -8.01 7.62
CA ASP A 107 13.66 -8.57 7.08
C ASP A 107 14.28 -7.70 5.97
N GLY A 108 14.02 -6.38 6.03
CA GLY A 108 14.53 -5.41 5.05
C GLY A 108 13.83 -5.50 3.69
N GLY A 109 12.58 -5.93 3.66
CA GLY A 109 11.78 -6.00 2.43
C GLY A 109 11.99 -7.27 1.61
N ASN A 110 12.62 -8.32 2.15
CA ASN A 110 12.77 -9.58 1.43
C ASN A 110 11.47 -10.38 1.39
N THR A 111 10.72 -10.39 2.50
CA THR A 111 9.41 -11.04 2.58
C THR A 111 8.37 -10.10 3.19
N PHE A 112 7.11 -10.29 2.82
CA PHE A 112 6.00 -9.48 3.32
C PHE A 112 4.89 -10.37 3.87
N GLU A 113 4.40 -10.01 5.06
CA GLU A 113 3.24 -10.63 5.70
C GLU A 113 2.09 -9.64 5.75
N LYS A 114 0.88 -10.09 5.44
CA LYS A 114 -0.31 -9.26 5.58
C LYS A 114 -0.60 -9.02 7.05
N TYR A 115 -0.91 -7.76 7.39
CA TYR A 115 -1.22 -7.41 8.77
C TYR A 115 -2.45 -8.19 9.25
N PRO A 116 -2.38 -8.88 10.40
CA PRO A 116 -3.45 -9.78 10.85
C PRO A 116 -4.79 -9.09 11.11
N GLU A 117 -4.75 -7.82 11.51
CA GLU A 117 -5.95 -7.03 11.84
C GLU A 117 -6.45 -6.19 10.65
N ASN A 118 -6.08 -6.57 9.41
CA ASN A 118 -6.63 -5.91 8.22
C ASN A 118 -8.17 -6.03 8.16
N PRO A 119 -8.86 -4.98 7.65
CA PRO A 119 -8.31 -3.79 7.00
C PRO A 119 -7.85 -2.72 8.01
N VAL A 120 -6.75 -2.01 7.70
CA VAL A 120 -6.32 -0.84 8.50
C VAL A 120 -7.24 0.37 8.30
N VAL A 121 -7.89 0.48 7.13
CA VAL A 121 -8.98 1.44 6.88
C VAL A 121 -10.13 0.69 6.21
N PRO A 122 -11.29 0.60 6.89
CA PRO A 122 -12.46 -0.06 6.32
C PRO A 122 -13.03 0.71 5.14
N HIS A 123 -14.01 0.10 4.46
CA HIS A 123 -14.70 0.76 3.36
C HIS A 123 -15.30 2.11 3.75
N ILE A 124 -15.03 3.13 2.94
CA ILE A 124 -15.49 4.50 3.17
C ILE A 124 -16.57 4.88 2.16
N SER A 125 -16.29 4.72 0.89
CA SER A 125 -17.15 5.21 -0.19
C SER A 125 -16.87 4.47 -1.49
N PHE A 126 -17.91 4.17 -2.25
CA PHE A 126 -17.91 3.60 -3.60
C PHE A 126 -16.80 2.56 -3.84
N MET A 127 -15.74 2.93 -4.55
CA MET A 127 -14.55 2.11 -4.78
C MET A 127 -13.30 2.87 -4.31
N ASN A 128 -13.32 3.31 -3.04
CA ASN A 128 -12.16 3.98 -2.43
C ASN A 128 -10.90 3.10 -2.58
N ARG A 129 -9.79 3.70 -3.02
CA ARG A 129 -8.59 2.96 -3.40
C ARG A 129 -7.33 3.80 -3.43
N ASP A 130 -6.23 3.16 -3.77
CA ASP A 130 -4.92 3.75 -4.11
C ASP A 130 -4.33 4.54 -2.93
N PRO A 131 -4.14 3.88 -1.76
CA PRO A 131 -3.58 4.56 -0.61
C PRO A 131 -2.12 4.97 -0.87
N LYS A 132 -1.80 6.23 -0.60
CA LYS A 132 -0.43 6.74 -0.53
C LYS A 132 -0.17 7.23 0.87
N VAL A 133 0.89 6.72 1.49
CA VAL A 133 1.29 7.08 2.86
C VAL A 133 2.60 7.87 2.81
N VAL A 134 2.66 8.93 3.60
CA VAL A 134 3.85 9.76 3.78
C VAL A 134 4.00 10.16 5.24
N TRP A 135 5.24 10.38 5.68
CA TRP A 135 5.51 10.97 6.99
C TRP A 135 5.39 12.49 6.91
N GLU A 136 4.66 13.10 7.81
CA GLU A 136 4.54 14.55 7.97
C GLU A 136 5.27 14.97 9.25
N PRO A 137 6.46 15.60 9.11
CA PRO A 137 7.36 15.83 10.25
C PRO A 137 6.92 16.91 11.21
N GLN A 138 6.11 17.90 10.78
CA GLN A 138 5.70 19.01 11.65
C GLN A 138 4.68 18.57 12.70
N GLY A 139 3.72 17.73 12.29
CA GLY A 139 2.73 17.16 13.19
C GLY A 139 3.15 15.81 13.76
N GLU A 140 4.30 15.30 13.34
CA GLU A 140 4.78 13.95 13.71
C GLU A 140 3.71 12.89 13.48
N ASN A 141 3.16 12.87 12.27
CA ASN A 141 2.09 11.96 11.86
C ASN A 141 2.44 11.27 10.53
N TRP A 142 1.94 10.06 10.38
CA TRP A 142 1.73 9.46 9.07
C TRP A 142 0.42 10.01 8.48
N VAL A 143 0.47 10.34 7.20
CA VAL A 143 -0.72 10.81 6.45
C VAL A 143 -0.99 9.84 5.31
N MET A 144 -2.21 9.34 5.24
CA MET A 144 -2.68 8.50 4.14
C MET A 144 -3.63 9.28 3.25
N PHE A 145 -3.32 9.36 1.97
CA PHE A 145 -4.19 9.87 0.92
C PHE A 145 -4.91 8.70 0.27
N ILE A 146 -6.23 8.79 0.15
CA ILE A 146 -7.07 7.78 -0.50
C ILE A 146 -7.93 8.46 -1.54
N PHE A 147 -7.96 7.91 -2.76
CA PHE A 147 -8.96 8.29 -3.76
C PHE A 147 -10.33 7.72 -3.34
N LEU A 148 -11.35 8.56 -3.26
CA LEU A 148 -12.71 8.13 -2.93
C LEU A 148 -13.54 7.87 -4.16
N ASP A 149 -13.78 8.91 -4.96
CA ASP A 149 -14.56 8.87 -6.19
C ASP A 149 -14.43 10.19 -6.96
N ASN A 150 -14.71 10.15 -8.26
CA ASN A 150 -14.71 11.32 -9.14
C ASN A 150 -13.47 12.21 -8.97
N CYS A 151 -13.57 13.26 -8.15
CA CYS A 151 -12.49 14.20 -7.86
C CYS A 151 -12.26 14.37 -6.34
N ARG A 152 -12.75 13.44 -5.52
CA ARG A 152 -12.64 13.52 -4.06
C ARG A 152 -11.58 12.58 -3.52
N TYR A 153 -10.85 13.07 -2.53
CA TYR A 153 -9.82 12.35 -1.81
C TYR A 153 -10.06 12.49 -0.32
N MET A 154 -9.62 11.52 0.44
CA MET A 154 -9.63 11.56 1.89
C MET A 154 -8.21 11.51 2.42
N LEU A 155 -7.93 12.35 3.41
CA LEU A 155 -6.71 12.31 4.20
C LEU A 155 -7.04 11.72 5.56
N LEU A 156 -6.23 10.74 5.96
CA LEU A 156 -6.29 10.12 7.28
C LEU A 156 -4.94 10.29 7.97
N TYR A 157 -4.94 10.24 9.28
CA TYR A 157 -3.75 10.43 10.11
C TYR A 157 -3.51 9.21 10.98
N SER A 158 -2.24 8.89 11.24
CA SER A 158 -1.85 7.82 12.14
C SER A 158 -0.56 8.17 12.87
N LYS A 159 -0.41 7.68 14.09
CA LYS A 159 0.84 7.76 14.86
C LYS A 159 1.69 6.48 14.71
N ASP A 160 1.09 5.39 14.23
CA ASP A 160 1.69 4.06 14.29
C ASP A 160 1.54 3.23 13.00
N LEU A 161 1.02 3.82 11.91
CA LEU A 161 0.77 3.13 10.62
C LEU A 161 -0.35 2.07 10.66
N LEU A 162 -0.82 1.70 11.82
CA LEU A 162 -1.79 0.61 12.03
C LEU A 162 -3.20 1.14 12.34
N HIS A 163 -3.28 2.22 13.11
CA HIS A 163 -4.53 2.85 13.51
C HIS A 163 -4.68 4.19 12.82
N TRP A 164 -5.71 4.31 12.00
CA TRP A 164 -5.97 5.49 11.17
C TRP A 164 -7.24 6.18 11.62
N GLU A 165 -7.16 7.48 11.82
CA GLU A 165 -8.26 8.27 12.31
C GLU A 165 -8.43 9.59 11.57
N GLY A 166 -9.57 10.21 11.81
CA GLY A 166 -9.95 11.54 11.44
C GLY A 166 -9.82 11.77 9.96
N GLY A 167 -10.03 12.81 9.39
CA GLY A 167 -9.69 13.05 8.01
C GLY A 167 -10.41 14.21 7.39
N GLN A 168 -9.73 14.81 6.46
CA GLN A 168 -10.30 15.85 5.62
C GLN A 168 -10.64 15.25 4.27
N VAL A 169 -11.84 15.53 3.78
CA VAL A 169 -12.18 15.30 2.38
C VAL A 169 -11.79 16.53 1.58
N ILE A 170 -10.97 16.36 0.56
CA ILE A 170 -10.63 17.40 -0.40
C ILE A 170 -11.22 17.06 -1.76
N SER A 171 -11.63 18.09 -2.50
CA SER A 171 -12.15 17.96 -3.85
C SER A 171 -11.26 18.74 -4.80
N LEU A 172 -10.81 18.09 -5.85
CA LEU A 172 -10.03 18.71 -6.92
C LEU A 172 -10.92 18.94 -8.16
N HIS A 173 -10.54 19.84 -9.04
CA HIS A 173 -11.35 20.17 -10.22
C HIS A 173 -11.30 19.10 -11.31
N THR A 174 -10.34 18.19 -11.26
CA THR A 174 -10.16 17.12 -12.24
C THR A 174 -10.15 15.77 -11.54
N ALA A 175 -10.76 14.78 -12.16
CA ALA A 175 -10.67 13.39 -11.69
C ALA A 175 -9.25 12.85 -11.89
N ALA A 176 -8.68 12.25 -10.86
CA ALA A 176 -7.40 11.55 -10.91
C ALA A 176 -7.42 10.41 -9.91
N GLU A 177 -6.85 9.29 -10.29
CA GLU A 177 -6.59 8.14 -9.41
C GLU A 177 -5.14 8.20 -8.91
N CYS A 178 -4.76 7.27 -8.04
CA CYS A 178 -3.39 7.12 -7.55
C CYS A 178 -2.79 8.44 -7.05
N PRO A 179 -3.34 9.04 -5.98
CA PRO A 179 -2.83 10.29 -5.44
C PRO A 179 -1.36 10.15 -5.09
N ARG A 180 -0.58 11.19 -5.39
CA ARG A 180 0.85 11.26 -5.04
C ARG A 180 1.13 12.59 -4.39
N SER A 181 1.95 12.59 -3.35
CA SER A 181 2.65 13.79 -2.90
C SER A 181 4.08 13.67 -3.43
N GLU A 182 4.51 14.65 -4.19
CA GLU A 182 5.90 14.76 -4.62
C GLU A 182 6.52 15.93 -3.85
N GLU A 183 7.69 15.70 -3.30
CA GLU A 183 8.47 16.73 -2.63
C GLU A 183 9.23 17.58 -3.66
#